data_3817401b844aa1754b405fc0c80616bd
#
_entry.id   3817401b844aa1754b405fc0c80616bd
#
_cell.length_a   1.000
_cell.length_b   1.000
_cell.length_c   1.000
_cell.angle_alpha   90.00
_cell.angle_beta   90.00
_cell.angle_gamma   90.00
#
_symmetry.space_group_name_H-M   'P 1'
#
loop_
_entity.id
_entity.type
_entity.pdbx_description
1 polymer ?
#
loop_
_entity_poly.entity_id
_entity_poly.type
_entity_poly.pdbx_seq_one_letter_code
_entity_poly.pdbx_strand_id
1 'polypeptide(L)'
;MSYYGGFDRRHISRMMRTSSTLYRAGSKHLLKDGVLLSEERQLRSFCRFMLAEKQTRFRYLRQLTLIMDRPSQAVAKKFVYVLKRMAHLESLHLSADDEFLNGHPDLCDAISGLASLRRLHADDAGKLACDMMKRSCSKLVSLYLNFGMVPSFPGDRYGEFFYNTLDPEDLPDYHPVSVLAAFAPTLEELIVEYEGNVGLPHQPHAVYPRLRKLHLKDDYPFLRPYIDAFPNLTHITLQTSHCELSVPYEDHEEVFWEIRSRNEGDQLVNGSWQHLEEYRGPVLELYLLGLTCPVPHLYFPRIADQDLEFLPDVVDSARPVELRMNIRGDPFGDTEDELPAVLRRPGCSFLRKLVLRVEIPPEYEESDIQISMDNLLPSLQSLALHHFELTLEPNRFLNPTPRRGRPRLTLPDGSLEPPITPAPLFPVEHSLEEFNPLEYAQRVFEADPFMKEALVVVGGPRAAARRVTRLERGEGEATVATNHTEIMDYAPWASD
;
A
#
# COMPACT_ATOMS: atom_id res chain seq x y z
N MET A 1 -5.62 4.71 -8.69
CA MET A 1 -7.00 4.91 -9.23
C MET A 1 -6.97 4.94 -10.75
N SER A 2 -7.50 3.89 -11.40
CA SER A 2 -7.50 3.72 -12.86
C SER A 2 -8.47 4.69 -13.54
N TYR A 3 -7.96 5.60 -14.34
CA TYR A 3 -8.70 6.54 -15.20
C TYR A 3 -9.08 5.88 -16.54
N TYR A 4 -9.71 4.72 -16.54
CA TYR A 4 -10.11 4.09 -17.81
C TYR A 4 -11.62 4.05 -17.99
N GLY A 5 -12.11 4.73 -19.06
CA GLY A 5 -13.34 4.36 -19.76
C GLY A 5 -14.58 5.20 -19.55
N GLY A 6 -14.51 6.43 -19.05
CA GLY A 6 -15.66 7.33 -19.05
C GLY A 6 -15.84 8.02 -20.40
N PHE A 7 -17.00 7.92 -21.03
CA PHE A 7 -17.40 8.87 -22.07
C PHE A 7 -17.06 10.27 -21.58
N ASP A 8 -16.28 11.02 -22.36
CA ASP A 8 -15.82 12.34 -21.97
C ASP A 8 -17.01 13.18 -21.48
N ARG A 9 -17.04 13.48 -20.18
CA ARG A 9 -18.10 14.26 -19.52
C ARG A 9 -18.40 15.56 -20.25
N ARG A 10 -17.42 16.11 -20.98
CA ARG A 10 -17.56 17.30 -21.83
C ARG A 10 -18.50 17.00 -22.99
N HIS A 11 -18.42 15.82 -23.61
CA HIS A 11 -19.33 15.44 -24.69
C HIS A 11 -20.75 15.23 -24.15
N ILE A 12 -20.94 14.55 -23.03
CA ILE A 12 -22.25 14.41 -22.40
C ILE A 12 -22.85 15.81 -22.10
N SER A 13 -22.07 16.70 -21.49
CA SER A 13 -22.51 18.03 -21.16
C SER A 13 -22.88 18.86 -22.42
N ARG A 14 -22.16 18.71 -23.54
CA ARG A 14 -22.49 19.34 -24.83
C ARG A 14 -23.80 18.78 -25.38
N MET A 15 -23.98 17.47 -25.40
CA MET A 15 -25.22 16.80 -25.84
C MET A 15 -26.43 17.24 -25.02
N MET A 16 -26.27 17.40 -23.71
CA MET A 16 -27.34 17.89 -22.83
C MET A 16 -27.83 19.29 -23.15
N ARG A 17 -27.02 20.11 -23.83
CA ARG A 17 -27.40 21.46 -24.25
C ARG A 17 -28.25 21.48 -25.53
N THR A 18 -28.36 20.36 -26.25
CA THR A 18 -29.03 20.31 -27.54
C THR A 18 -30.51 19.98 -27.46
N SER A 19 -30.96 19.23 -26.42
CA SER A 19 -32.38 18.93 -26.24
C SER A 19 -32.75 18.62 -24.79
N SER A 20 -34.00 18.85 -24.42
CA SER A 20 -34.52 18.56 -23.08
C SER A 20 -34.50 17.05 -22.75
N THR A 21 -34.69 16.17 -23.74
CA THR A 21 -34.60 14.73 -23.58
C THR A 21 -33.19 14.29 -23.28
N LEU A 22 -32.20 14.78 -24.05
CA LEU A 22 -30.78 14.51 -23.80
C LEU A 22 -30.31 15.12 -22.49
N TYR A 23 -30.85 16.28 -22.11
CA TYR A 23 -30.56 16.90 -20.81
C TYR A 23 -30.96 15.98 -19.64
N ARG A 24 -32.15 15.40 -19.67
CA ARG A 24 -32.63 14.48 -18.63
C ARG A 24 -31.85 13.16 -18.63
N ALA A 25 -31.66 12.54 -19.79
CA ALA A 25 -30.90 11.29 -19.92
C ALA A 25 -29.43 11.47 -19.50
N GLY A 26 -28.78 12.55 -19.93
CA GLY A 26 -27.39 12.87 -19.63
C GLY A 26 -27.11 13.09 -18.15
N SER A 27 -28.10 13.59 -17.38
CA SER A 27 -27.96 13.79 -15.92
C SER A 27 -27.58 12.50 -15.19
N LYS A 28 -28.17 11.36 -15.56
CA LYS A 28 -27.83 10.05 -15.00
C LYS A 28 -26.37 9.68 -15.31
N HIS A 29 -25.94 9.87 -16.55
CA HIS A 29 -24.59 9.52 -17.00
C HIS A 29 -23.51 10.43 -16.39
N LEU A 30 -23.81 11.73 -16.20
CA LEU A 30 -22.88 12.64 -15.53
C LEU A 30 -22.63 12.29 -14.05
N LEU A 31 -23.64 11.74 -13.38
CA LEU A 31 -23.58 11.44 -11.94
C LEU A 31 -23.15 10.01 -11.62
N LYS A 32 -23.27 9.07 -12.59
CA LYS A 32 -23.04 7.62 -12.36
C LYS A 32 -21.63 7.32 -11.87
N ASP A 33 -20.62 7.96 -12.47
CA ASP A 33 -19.21 7.69 -12.19
C ASP A 33 -18.64 8.60 -11.08
N GLY A 34 -19.52 9.15 -10.25
CA GLY A 34 -19.17 10.05 -9.15
C GLY A 34 -18.95 11.49 -9.62
N VAL A 35 -18.74 12.39 -8.68
CA VAL A 35 -18.49 13.82 -8.93
C VAL A 35 -17.29 14.27 -8.12
N LEU A 36 -16.30 14.90 -8.77
CA LEU A 36 -15.17 15.57 -8.13
C LEU A 36 -15.40 17.07 -8.13
N LEU A 37 -15.28 17.68 -6.96
CA LEU A 37 -15.39 19.11 -6.73
C LEU A 37 -14.12 19.61 -6.04
N SER A 38 -13.35 20.44 -6.72
CA SER A 38 -12.08 21.00 -6.25
C SER A 38 -12.08 22.52 -6.11
N GLU A 39 -13.20 23.18 -6.48
CA GLU A 39 -13.32 24.62 -6.44
C GLU A 39 -14.73 25.05 -5.99
N GLU A 40 -14.84 26.18 -5.29
CA GLU A 40 -16.13 26.74 -4.88
C GLU A 40 -17.08 26.98 -6.08
N ARG A 41 -16.55 27.39 -7.22
CA ARG A 41 -17.36 27.61 -8.43
C ARG A 41 -18.01 26.29 -8.90
N GLN A 42 -17.28 25.17 -8.82
CA GLN A 42 -17.79 23.85 -9.17
C GLN A 42 -18.86 23.42 -8.17
N LEU A 43 -18.62 23.61 -6.86
CA LEU A 43 -19.57 23.31 -5.81
C LEU A 43 -20.87 24.10 -5.97
N ARG A 44 -20.78 25.40 -6.28
CA ARG A 44 -21.94 26.26 -6.55
C ARG A 44 -22.74 25.79 -7.78
N SER A 45 -22.05 25.39 -8.84
CA SER A 45 -22.67 24.85 -10.05
C SER A 45 -23.35 23.52 -9.79
N PHE A 46 -22.67 22.63 -9.03
CA PHE A 46 -23.19 21.34 -8.62
C PHE A 46 -24.45 21.47 -7.78
N CYS A 47 -24.47 22.36 -6.78
CA CYS A 47 -25.68 22.60 -5.99
C CYS A 47 -26.87 23.05 -6.85
N ARG A 48 -26.63 23.98 -7.80
CA ARG A 48 -27.69 24.41 -8.74
C ARG A 48 -28.17 23.26 -9.61
N PHE A 49 -27.24 22.42 -10.08
CA PHE A 49 -27.57 21.27 -10.90
C PHE A 49 -28.39 20.23 -10.14
N MET A 50 -28.02 19.90 -8.90
CA MET A 50 -28.73 18.92 -8.08
C MET A 50 -30.14 19.37 -7.70
N LEU A 51 -30.32 20.66 -7.45
CA LEU A 51 -31.63 21.23 -7.07
C LEU A 51 -32.60 21.48 -8.25
N ALA A 52 -32.12 21.36 -9.48
CA ALA A 52 -32.97 21.51 -10.65
C ALA A 52 -33.94 20.31 -10.81
N GLU A 53 -34.94 20.45 -11.68
CA GLU A 53 -35.89 19.41 -12.07
C GLU A 53 -36.56 18.66 -10.88
N LYS A 54 -37.10 19.39 -9.93
CA LYS A 54 -37.77 18.82 -8.75
C LYS A 54 -36.90 17.82 -7.98
N GLN A 55 -35.58 18.01 -8.04
CA GLN A 55 -34.59 17.24 -7.26
C GLN A 55 -34.50 15.75 -7.62
N THR A 56 -34.93 15.35 -8.81
CA THR A 56 -34.91 13.94 -9.26
C THR A 56 -33.52 13.34 -9.45
N ARG A 57 -32.47 14.18 -9.41
CA ARG A 57 -31.07 13.80 -9.68
C ARG A 57 -30.38 13.12 -8.49
N PHE A 58 -30.84 13.37 -7.26
CA PHE A 58 -30.24 12.81 -6.06
C PHE A 58 -30.10 11.28 -6.09
N ARG A 59 -31.05 10.59 -6.72
CA ARG A 59 -31.05 9.13 -6.85
C ARG A 59 -29.92 8.56 -7.71
N TYR A 60 -29.26 9.38 -8.51
CA TYR A 60 -28.19 8.93 -9.42
C TYR A 60 -26.79 9.13 -8.84
N LEU A 61 -26.62 10.00 -7.83
CA LEU A 61 -25.34 10.25 -7.22
C LEU A 61 -25.04 9.20 -6.16
N ARG A 62 -23.97 8.42 -6.38
CA ARG A 62 -23.47 7.39 -5.47
C ARG A 62 -22.13 7.76 -4.87
N GLN A 63 -21.34 8.56 -5.56
CA GLN A 63 -19.98 8.89 -5.16
C GLN A 63 -19.76 10.39 -5.27
N LEU A 64 -19.15 10.99 -4.26
CA LEU A 64 -18.80 12.39 -4.21
C LEU A 64 -17.40 12.57 -3.66
N THR A 65 -16.58 13.36 -4.35
CA THR A 65 -15.23 13.72 -3.89
C THR A 65 -15.16 15.24 -3.74
N LEU A 66 -14.76 15.68 -2.54
CA LEU A 66 -14.58 17.07 -2.15
C LEU A 66 -13.14 17.27 -1.72
N ILE A 67 -12.35 17.89 -2.59
CA ILE A 67 -10.95 18.24 -2.29
C ILE A 67 -10.84 19.73 -2.58
N MET A 68 -11.14 20.55 -1.58
CA MET A 68 -11.21 21.98 -1.76
C MET A 68 -10.98 22.72 -0.45
N ASP A 69 -10.46 23.92 -0.56
CA ASP A 69 -10.39 24.86 0.55
C ASP A 69 -11.77 25.28 1.03
N ARG A 70 -11.82 25.99 2.15
CA ARG A 70 -13.03 26.48 2.79
C ARG A 70 -13.93 27.24 1.84
N PRO A 71 -15.15 26.78 1.54
CA PRO A 71 -16.09 27.49 0.70
C PRO A 71 -16.71 28.68 1.44
N SER A 72 -17.22 29.66 0.70
CA SER A 72 -17.98 30.77 1.30
C SER A 72 -19.23 30.26 2.02
N GLN A 73 -19.64 30.97 3.10
CA GLN A 73 -20.78 30.58 3.92
C GLN A 73 -22.09 30.39 3.12
N ALA A 74 -22.30 31.22 2.08
CA ALA A 74 -23.49 31.12 1.24
C ALA A 74 -23.52 29.83 0.41
N VAL A 75 -22.36 29.36 -0.06
CA VAL A 75 -22.22 28.11 -0.84
C VAL A 75 -22.30 26.91 0.08
N ALA A 76 -21.64 26.96 1.24
CA ALA A 76 -21.70 25.92 2.26
C ALA A 76 -23.14 25.65 2.74
N LYS A 77 -23.93 26.69 3.06
CA LYS A 77 -25.34 26.52 3.43
C LYS A 77 -26.17 25.83 2.34
N LYS A 78 -25.93 26.15 1.07
CA LYS A 78 -26.62 25.48 -0.04
C LYS A 78 -26.17 24.03 -0.16
N PHE A 79 -24.90 23.77 0.07
CA PHE A 79 -24.36 22.42 0.00
C PHE A 79 -24.88 21.53 1.14
N VAL A 80 -24.97 22.05 2.36
CA VAL A 80 -25.64 21.38 3.51
C VAL A 80 -27.08 20.99 3.14
N TYR A 81 -27.82 21.89 2.51
CA TYR A 81 -29.17 21.59 2.06
C TYR A 81 -29.21 20.47 1.00
N VAL A 82 -28.22 20.41 0.12
CA VAL A 82 -28.08 19.36 -0.88
C VAL A 82 -27.66 18.04 -0.24
N LEU A 83 -26.65 18.03 0.68
CA LEU A 83 -26.19 16.84 1.40
C LEU A 83 -27.33 16.14 2.16
N LYS A 84 -28.12 16.89 2.90
CA LYS A 84 -29.27 16.34 3.67
C LYS A 84 -30.31 15.60 2.80
N ARG A 85 -30.22 15.70 1.47
CA ARG A 85 -31.10 15.02 0.49
C ARG A 85 -30.41 13.87 -0.25
N MET A 86 -29.13 13.63 0.00
CA MET A 86 -28.36 12.58 -0.67
C MET A 86 -28.60 11.20 -0.05
N ALA A 87 -29.86 10.76 -0.02
CA ALA A 87 -30.24 9.47 0.56
C ALA A 87 -29.66 8.22 -0.13
N HIS A 88 -28.88 8.41 -1.21
CA HIS A 88 -28.30 7.33 -2.00
C HIS A 88 -26.77 7.48 -2.16
N LEU A 89 -26.14 8.40 -1.44
CA LEU A 89 -24.69 8.56 -1.48
C LEU A 89 -24.04 7.39 -0.73
N GLU A 90 -23.23 6.61 -1.43
CA GLU A 90 -22.59 5.41 -0.90
C GLU A 90 -21.10 5.61 -0.61
N SER A 91 -20.46 6.56 -1.30
CA SER A 91 -19.04 6.85 -1.14
C SER A 91 -18.81 8.35 -1.07
N LEU A 92 -18.09 8.77 -0.05
CA LEU A 92 -17.66 10.15 0.14
C LEU A 92 -16.15 10.18 0.36
N HIS A 93 -15.48 11.02 -0.41
CA HIS A 93 -14.09 11.39 -0.19
C HIS A 93 -14.04 12.89 0.09
N LEU A 94 -13.44 13.27 1.19
CA LEU A 94 -13.32 14.68 1.59
C LEU A 94 -11.96 14.96 2.23
N SER A 95 -11.42 16.15 1.96
CA SER A 95 -10.44 16.76 2.83
C SER A 95 -11.16 17.21 4.08
N ALA A 96 -10.79 16.64 5.22
CA ALA A 96 -11.51 16.75 6.50
C ALA A 96 -10.79 17.64 7.50
N ASP A 97 -9.93 18.55 7.00
CA ASP A 97 -9.20 19.47 7.85
C ASP A 97 -10.13 20.35 8.71
N ASP A 98 -9.65 20.71 9.88
CA ASP A 98 -10.43 21.48 10.83
C ASP A 98 -10.72 22.89 10.32
N GLU A 99 -9.93 23.46 9.41
CA GLU A 99 -10.20 24.76 8.82
C GLU A 99 -11.44 24.71 7.91
N PHE A 100 -11.54 23.66 7.08
CA PHE A 100 -12.72 23.42 6.23
C PHE A 100 -13.98 23.20 7.07
N LEU A 101 -13.89 22.35 8.10
CA LEU A 101 -15.03 21.95 8.94
C LEU A 101 -15.46 23.03 9.94
N ASN A 102 -14.52 23.73 10.58
CA ASN A 102 -14.79 24.75 11.62
C ASN A 102 -15.60 25.95 11.08
N GLY A 103 -15.39 26.29 9.81
CA GLY A 103 -16.17 27.34 9.19
C GLY A 103 -17.66 27.02 9.01
N HIS A 104 -18.05 25.75 9.13
CA HIS A 104 -19.37 25.27 8.73
C HIS A 104 -19.87 24.09 9.61
N PRO A 105 -20.20 24.30 10.89
CA PRO A 105 -20.65 23.22 11.79
C PRO A 105 -21.85 22.43 11.24
N ASP A 106 -22.78 23.11 10.55
CA ASP A 106 -23.92 22.45 9.89
C ASP A 106 -23.48 21.41 8.83
N LEU A 107 -22.25 21.51 8.32
CA LEU A 107 -21.69 20.57 7.35
C LEU A 107 -21.32 19.26 8.02
N CYS A 108 -20.69 19.31 9.20
CA CYS A 108 -20.40 18.14 10.03
C CYS A 108 -21.68 17.36 10.34
N ASP A 109 -22.75 18.07 10.75
CA ASP A 109 -24.04 17.44 11.05
C ASP A 109 -24.70 16.85 9.80
N ALA A 110 -24.56 17.51 8.64
CA ALA A 110 -25.11 16.99 7.40
C ALA A 110 -24.37 15.72 6.93
N ILE A 111 -23.05 15.66 7.09
CA ILE A 111 -22.24 14.48 6.76
C ILE A 111 -22.52 13.34 7.73
N SER A 112 -22.54 13.61 9.06
CA SER A 112 -22.87 12.62 10.10
C SER A 112 -24.25 11.98 9.87
N GLY A 113 -25.20 12.73 9.27
CA GLY A 113 -26.55 12.26 8.95
C GLY A 113 -26.68 11.41 7.69
N LEU A 114 -25.59 11.13 6.95
CA LEU A 114 -25.63 10.36 5.71
C LEU A 114 -25.75 8.85 5.97
N ALA A 115 -26.95 8.37 6.30
CA ALA A 115 -27.18 6.97 6.65
C ALA A 115 -26.92 5.95 5.55
N SER A 116 -26.88 6.37 4.27
CA SER A 116 -26.59 5.51 3.12
C SER A 116 -25.11 5.30 2.86
N LEU A 117 -24.22 6.03 3.54
CA LEU A 117 -22.79 5.99 3.32
C LEU A 117 -22.23 4.62 3.73
N ARG A 118 -21.39 4.06 2.84
CA ARG A 118 -20.71 2.77 3.00
C ARG A 118 -19.19 2.89 2.97
N ARG A 119 -18.68 3.88 2.24
CA ARG A 119 -17.26 4.16 2.12
C ARG A 119 -16.99 5.63 2.42
N LEU A 120 -16.09 5.86 3.33
CA LEU A 120 -15.59 7.20 3.65
C LEU A 120 -14.08 7.23 3.47
N HIS A 121 -13.60 8.24 2.78
CA HIS A 121 -12.19 8.58 2.69
C HIS A 121 -12.05 10.00 3.24
N ALA A 122 -11.34 10.14 4.33
CA ALA A 122 -11.12 11.41 5.02
C ALA A 122 -9.60 11.68 5.07
N ASP A 123 -9.16 12.65 4.27
CA ASP A 123 -7.79 13.17 4.32
C ASP A 123 -7.71 14.33 5.31
N ASP A 124 -6.54 14.50 5.92
CA ASP A 124 -6.22 15.59 6.84
C ASP A 124 -7.23 15.73 8.00
N ALA A 125 -7.66 14.59 8.55
CA ALA A 125 -8.68 14.56 9.59
C ALA A 125 -8.15 15.17 10.90
N GLY A 126 -8.80 16.24 11.34
CA GLY A 126 -8.55 16.86 12.62
C GLY A 126 -9.61 16.49 13.67
N LYS A 127 -9.66 17.27 14.78
CA LYS A 127 -10.54 17.07 15.92
C LYS A 127 -12.02 17.08 15.53
N LEU A 128 -12.42 18.03 14.67
CA LEU A 128 -13.82 18.15 14.21
C LEU A 128 -14.26 16.97 13.34
N ALA A 129 -13.36 16.44 12.52
CA ALA A 129 -13.63 15.25 11.71
C ALA A 129 -13.83 14.01 12.60
N CYS A 130 -13.02 13.84 13.64
CA CYS A 130 -13.18 12.79 14.64
C CYS A 130 -14.54 12.90 15.36
N ASP A 131 -14.89 14.08 15.82
CA ASP A 131 -16.18 14.31 16.50
C ASP A 131 -17.38 14.12 15.55
N MET A 132 -17.22 14.44 14.27
CA MET A 132 -18.20 14.14 13.24
C MET A 132 -18.38 12.63 13.06
N MET A 133 -17.29 11.84 13.03
CA MET A 133 -17.34 10.40 12.91
C MET A 133 -17.96 9.72 14.13
N LYS A 134 -17.63 10.15 15.35
CA LYS A 134 -18.25 9.67 16.61
C LYS A 134 -19.78 9.81 16.60
N ARG A 135 -20.32 10.84 15.94
CA ARG A 135 -21.77 11.12 15.85
C ARG A 135 -22.45 10.55 14.60
N SER A 136 -21.71 9.84 13.74
CA SER A 136 -22.22 9.38 12.45
C SER A 136 -23.30 8.32 12.58
N CYS A 137 -24.35 8.46 11.75
CA CYS A 137 -25.44 7.48 11.62
C CYS A 137 -25.20 6.48 10.46
N SER A 138 -24.07 6.57 9.76
CA SER A 138 -23.76 5.73 8.60
C SER A 138 -23.40 4.31 9.04
N LYS A 139 -23.51 3.37 8.07
CA LYS A 139 -23.09 1.98 8.25
C LYS A 139 -21.89 1.72 7.36
N LEU A 140 -20.75 2.31 7.71
CA LEU A 140 -19.54 2.18 6.93
C LEU A 140 -19.07 0.72 6.88
N VAL A 141 -18.61 0.32 5.70
CA VAL A 141 -17.99 -0.97 5.42
C VAL A 141 -16.48 -0.81 5.21
N SER A 142 -16.08 0.30 4.57
CA SER A 142 -14.67 0.63 4.33
C SER A 142 -14.43 2.07 4.71
N LEU A 143 -13.36 2.31 5.46
CA LEU A 143 -12.92 3.62 5.89
C LEU A 143 -11.43 3.79 5.62
N TYR A 144 -11.07 4.90 5.00
CA TYR A 144 -9.73 5.46 4.97
C TYR A 144 -9.72 6.73 5.81
N LEU A 145 -8.79 6.80 6.76
CA LEU A 145 -8.64 7.92 7.68
C LEU A 145 -7.16 8.30 7.75
N ASN A 146 -6.85 9.47 7.24
CA ASN A 146 -5.52 10.06 7.35
C ASN A 146 -5.58 11.24 8.33
N PHE A 147 -4.80 11.15 9.40
CA PHE A 147 -4.60 12.23 10.34
C PHE A 147 -3.46 13.12 9.85
N GLY A 148 -3.81 14.21 9.19
CA GLY A 148 -2.87 15.12 8.57
C GLY A 148 -2.05 15.93 9.56
N MET A 149 -1.20 16.78 8.99
CA MET A 149 -0.47 17.81 9.76
C MET A 149 -1.41 18.98 10.07
N VAL A 150 -1.42 19.43 11.31
CA VAL A 150 -2.16 20.60 11.74
C VAL A 150 -1.27 21.84 11.66
N PRO A 151 -1.60 22.86 10.86
CA PRO A 151 -0.82 24.10 10.81
C PRO A 151 -0.76 24.77 12.18
N SER A 152 0.45 25.05 12.68
CA SER A 152 0.66 25.72 13.96
C SER A 152 0.25 27.22 13.90
N PHE A 153 0.27 27.81 12.72
CA PHE A 153 -0.19 29.19 12.44
C PHE A 153 -0.60 29.34 10.96
N PRO A 154 -1.42 30.35 10.61
CA PRO A 154 -1.83 30.58 9.22
C PRO A 154 -0.64 30.78 8.29
N GLY A 155 -0.54 29.93 7.27
CA GLY A 155 0.59 29.95 6.32
C GLY A 155 1.75 29.01 6.66
N ASP A 156 1.68 28.31 7.77
CA ASP A 156 2.62 27.24 8.08
C ASP A 156 2.47 26.09 7.07
N ARG A 157 3.57 25.74 6.41
CA ARG A 157 3.60 24.63 5.44
C ARG A 157 4.05 23.31 6.03
N TYR A 158 4.60 23.36 7.25
CA TYR A 158 5.20 22.20 7.88
C TYR A 158 4.39 21.67 9.06
N GLY A 159 3.43 22.42 9.62
CA GLY A 159 2.52 22.00 10.69
C GLY A 159 3.12 21.03 11.73
N GLU A 160 2.32 20.68 12.69
CA GLU A 160 2.61 19.57 13.60
C GLU A 160 1.67 18.38 13.29
N PHE A 161 2.13 17.17 13.51
CA PHE A 161 1.26 16.01 13.39
C PHE A 161 0.09 16.10 14.37
N PHE A 162 -1.09 15.72 13.95
CA PHE A 162 -2.33 15.86 14.70
C PHE A 162 -2.20 15.39 16.15
N TYR A 163 -1.64 14.21 16.38
CA TYR A 163 -1.49 13.65 17.72
C TYR A 163 -0.52 14.43 18.62
N ASN A 164 0.45 15.12 18.05
CA ASN A 164 1.37 15.97 18.82
C ASN A 164 0.72 17.28 19.28
N THR A 165 -0.43 17.66 18.69
CA THR A 165 -1.20 18.85 19.08
C THR A 165 -2.22 18.56 20.19
N LEU A 166 -2.41 17.29 20.56
CA LEU A 166 -3.36 16.89 21.58
C LEU A 166 -2.72 16.86 22.97
N ASP A 167 -3.50 17.23 23.98
CA ASP A 167 -3.09 16.98 25.36
C ASP A 167 -3.05 15.46 25.63
N PRO A 168 -2.10 14.96 26.43
CA PRO A 168 -1.99 13.52 26.74
C PRO A 168 -3.28 12.91 27.29
N GLU A 169 -4.10 13.71 27.97
CA GLU A 169 -5.38 13.28 28.53
C GLU A 169 -6.45 13.05 27.43
N ASP A 170 -6.34 13.75 26.30
CA ASP A 170 -7.26 13.64 25.17
C ASP A 170 -6.90 12.48 24.21
N LEU A 171 -5.62 12.04 24.15
CA LEU A 171 -5.15 11.00 23.23
C LEU A 171 -6.05 9.75 23.18
N PRO A 172 -6.52 9.18 24.31
CA PRO A 172 -7.38 8.01 24.27
C PRO A 172 -8.70 8.20 23.51
N ASP A 173 -9.24 9.41 23.53
CA ASP A 173 -10.49 9.75 22.84
C ASP A 173 -10.33 9.84 21.32
N TYR A 174 -9.10 10.11 20.85
CA TYR A 174 -8.77 10.26 19.44
C TYR A 174 -8.07 9.03 18.87
N HIS A 175 -7.85 7.99 19.67
CA HIS A 175 -7.36 6.71 19.14
C HIS A 175 -8.35 6.16 18.11
N PRO A 176 -7.89 5.61 16.95
CA PRO A 176 -8.77 5.13 15.87
C PRO A 176 -9.88 4.19 16.36
N VAL A 177 -9.56 3.27 17.29
CA VAL A 177 -10.55 2.37 17.89
C VAL A 177 -11.67 3.13 18.63
N SER A 178 -11.36 4.26 19.28
CA SER A 178 -12.34 5.08 20.00
C SER A 178 -13.18 5.93 19.05
N VAL A 179 -12.51 6.61 18.10
CA VAL A 179 -13.16 7.50 17.12
C VAL A 179 -14.19 6.76 16.26
N LEU A 180 -13.90 5.53 15.91
CA LEU A 180 -14.69 4.75 14.96
C LEU A 180 -15.75 3.85 15.61
N ALA A 181 -15.96 3.94 16.92
CA ALA A 181 -16.88 3.08 17.68
C ALA A 181 -18.30 3.01 17.09
N ALA A 182 -18.78 4.10 16.50
CA ALA A 182 -20.09 4.14 15.83
C ALA A 182 -20.20 3.13 14.65
N PHE A 183 -19.08 2.76 14.02
CA PHE A 183 -19.03 1.87 12.86
C PHE A 183 -18.68 0.43 13.23
N ALA A 184 -18.39 0.13 14.47
CA ALA A 184 -17.97 -1.19 14.94
C ALA A 184 -18.83 -2.36 14.42
N PRO A 185 -20.17 -2.27 14.32
CA PRO A 185 -21.00 -3.37 13.84
C PRO A 185 -20.88 -3.67 12.33
N THR A 186 -20.35 -2.74 11.53
CA THR A 186 -20.43 -2.82 10.06
C THR A 186 -19.11 -2.70 9.33
N LEU A 187 -18.06 -2.20 9.98
CA LEU A 187 -16.75 -1.97 9.37
C LEU A 187 -16.05 -3.29 9.07
N GLU A 188 -15.60 -3.47 7.82
CA GLU A 188 -14.92 -4.65 7.30
C GLU A 188 -13.47 -4.37 6.91
N GLU A 189 -13.20 -3.12 6.49
CA GLU A 189 -11.90 -2.65 6.05
C GLU A 189 -11.59 -1.28 6.66
N LEU A 190 -10.41 -1.15 7.25
CA LEU A 190 -9.91 0.07 7.86
C LEU A 190 -8.50 0.37 7.38
N ILE A 191 -8.31 1.57 6.86
CA ILE A 191 -7.00 2.13 6.55
C ILE A 191 -6.83 3.37 7.41
N VAL A 192 -5.79 3.39 8.22
CA VAL A 192 -5.45 4.55 9.08
C VAL A 192 -4.01 4.94 8.80
N GLU A 193 -3.83 6.21 8.48
CA GLU A 193 -2.52 6.84 8.36
C GLU A 193 -2.40 7.90 9.44
N TYR A 194 -1.39 7.77 10.28
CA TYR A 194 -1.07 8.76 11.31
C TYR A 194 0.43 8.77 11.59
N GLU A 195 0.90 9.87 12.13
CA GLU A 195 2.25 10.04 12.62
C GLU A 195 2.21 10.61 14.03
N GLY A 196 3.13 10.18 14.87
CA GLY A 196 3.20 10.58 16.28
C GLY A 196 2.59 9.56 17.25
N ASN A 197 2.60 9.88 18.53
CA ASN A 197 2.13 9.00 19.60
C ASN A 197 0.60 9.01 19.72
N VAL A 198 -0.03 7.94 19.26
CA VAL A 198 -1.49 7.77 19.31
C VAL A 198 -2.03 7.52 20.73
N GLY A 199 -1.15 7.12 21.66
CA GLY A 199 -1.57 6.71 23.00
C GLY A 199 -2.35 5.38 23.02
N LEU A 200 -3.05 5.12 24.12
CA LEU A 200 -3.90 3.94 24.28
C LEU A 200 -5.37 4.35 24.39
N PRO A 201 -6.32 3.62 23.78
CA PRO A 201 -7.73 3.92 23.90
C PRO A 201 -8.24 3.67 25.32
N HIS A 202 -9.34 4.32 25.69
CA HIS A 202 -10.04 4.02 26.94
C HIS A 202 -10.56 2.59 26.99
N GLN A 203 -10.46 1.94 28.15
CA GLN A 203 -11.00 0.60 28.40
C GLN A 203 -12.38 0.72 29.10
N PRO A 204 -13.38 -0.12 28.76
CA PRO A 204 -13.42 -1.04 27.61
C PRO A 204 -13.65 -0.30 26.28
N HIS A 205 -13.02 -0.77 25.22
CA HIS A 205 -13.21 -0.20 23.89
C HIS A 205 -14.19 -1.00 23.02
N ALA A 206 -14.60 -0.40 21.89
CA ALA A 206 -15.52 -1.05 20.96
C ALA A 206 -14.90 -2.26 20.28
N VAL A 207 -15.70 -3.32 20.10
CA VAL A 207 -15.29 -4.51 19.34
C VAL A 207 -15.90 -4.48 17.94
N TYR A 208 -15.09 -4.74 16.93
CA TYR A 208 -15.43 -4.69 15.50
C TYR A 208 -15.47 -6.12 14.91
N PRO A 209 -16.59 -6.84 15.08
CA PRO A 209 -16.64 -8.26 14.76
C PRO A 209 -16.55 -8.58 13.26
N ARG A 210 -16.73 -7.60 12.40
CA ARG A 210 -16.67 -7.74 10.95
C ARG A 210 -15.37 -7.28 10.33
N LEU A 211 -14.50 -6.59 11.07
CA LEU A 211 -13.24 -6.12 10.52
C LEU A 211 -12.36 -7.31 10.15
N ARG A 212 -11.91 -7.32 8.90
CA ARG A 212 -11.05 -8.34 8.30
C ARG A 212 -9.74 -7.79 7.80
N LYS A 213 -9.73 -6.54 7.38
CA LYS A 213 -8.55 -5.90 6.78
C LYS A 213 -8.20 -4.65 7.55
N LEU A 214 -6.97 -4.59 8.02
CA LEU A 214 -6.39 -3.44 8.70
C LEU A 214 -5.15 -3.00 7.94
N HIS A 215 -5.09 -1.73 7.58
CA HIS A 215 -3.89 -1.11 7.08
C HIS A 215 -3.53 0.05 8.01
N LEU A 216 -2.35 -0.01 8.60
CA LEU A 216 -1.80 1.03 9.44
C LEU A 216 -0.54 1.61 8.80
N LYS A 217 -0.48 2.93 8.78
CA LYS A 217 0.77 3.66 8.57
C LYS A 217 1.11 4.29 9.91
N ASP A 218 2.05 3.66 10.61
CA ASP A 218 2.43 3.99 11.99
C ASP A 218 3.89 3.63 12.22
N ASP A 219 4.51 4.36 13.12
CA ASP A 219 5.94 4.20 13.39
C ASP A 219 6.26 3.03 14.32
N TYR A 220 5.42 2.66 15.26
CA TYR A 220 5.67 1.53 16.19
C TYR A 220 4.36 1.09 16.86
N PRO A 221 3.51 0.30 16.19
CA PRO A 221 2.19 0.01 16.70
C PRO A 221 2.22 -0.82 18.00
N PHE A 222 1.52 -0.32 19.00
CA PHE A 222 1.18 -1.10 20.17
C PHE A 222 -0.07 -1.95 19.87
N LEU A 223 0.10 -3.27 19.82
CA LEU A 223 -0.92 -4.15 19.23
C LEU A 223 -2.16 -4.40 20.08
N ARG A 224 -2.04 -4.34 21.40
CA ARG A 224 -3.11 -4.76 22.31
C ARG A 224 -4.47 -4.16 21.97
N PRO A 225 -4.61 -2.83 21.73
CA PRO A 225 -5.89 -2.23 21.39
C PRO A 225 -6.51 -2.80 20.11
N TYR A 226 -5.68 -3.14 19.14
CA TYR A 226 -6.12 -3.68 17.86
C TYR A 226 -6.53 -5.16 17.95
N ILE A 227 -5.81 -5.96 18.74
CA ILE A 227 -6.16 -7.37 18.99
C ILE A 227 -7.51 -7.46 19.67
N ASP A 228 -7.73 -6.67 20.71
CA ASP A 228 -8.99 -6.63 21.47
C ASP A 228 -10.15 -6.11 20.64
N ALA A 229 -9.91 -5.04 19.85
CA ALA A 229 -10.95 -4.43 19.05
C ALA A 229 -11.30 -5.25 17.80
N PHE A 230 -10.32 -5.94 17.19
CA PHE A 230 -10.46 -6.59 15.88
C PHE A 230 -10.23 -8.11 15.96
N PRO A 231 -11.00 -8.88 16.74
CA PRO A 231 -10.72 -10.30 17.03
C PRO A 231 -10.75 -11.22 15.81
N ASN A 232 -11.38 -10.78 14.73
CA ASN A 232 -11.53 -11.57 13.50
C ASN A 232 -10.69 -11.03 12.32
N LEU A 233 -9.62 -10.30 12.63
CA LEU A 233 -8.71 -9.79 11.62
C LEU A 233 -8.05 -10.93 10.85
N THR A 234 -8.02 -10.83 9.52
CA THR A 234 -7.40 -11.80 8.62
C THR A 234 -6.22 -11.22 7.82
N HIS A 235 -6.23 -9.93 7.55
CA HIS A 235 -5.19 -9.27 6.77
C HIS A 235 -4.70 -8.02 7.50
N ILE A 236 -3.40 -7.92 7.66
CA ILE A 236 -2.76 -6.72 8.19
C ILE A 236 -1.73 -6.21 7.18
N THR A 237 -1.83 -4.93 6.87
CA THR A 237 -0.82 -4.22 6.08
C THR A 237 -0.21 -3.13 6.95
N LEU A 238 1.11 -3.13 7.06
CA LEU A 238 1.85 -2.05 7.69
C LEU A 238 2.65 -1.28 6.65
N GLN A 239 2.72 0.02 6.85
CA GLN A 239 3.56 0.90 6.08
C GLN A 239 4.14 1.92 7.06
N THR A 240 5.45 2.00 7.14
CA THR A 240 6.11 3.00 7.95
C THR A 240 6.63 4.15 7.10
N SER A 241 6.78 5.28 7.74
CA SER A 241 7.49 6.42 7.17
C SER A 241 9.01 6.27 7.30
N HIS A 242 9.46 5.33 8.13
CA HIS A 242 10.88 5.16 8.51
C HIS A 242 11.78 4.51 7.46
N CYS A 243 11.25 4.01 6.34
CA CYS A 243 12.12 3.50 5.26
C CYS A 243 13.05 4.57 4.65
N GLU A 244 13.01 5.79 5.16
CA GLU A 244 13.94 6.90 4.84
C GLU A 244 14.81 7.31 6.03
N LEU A 245 14.77 6.60 7.18
CA LEU A 245 15.65 6.91 8.29
C LEU A 245 17.11 6.74 7.86
N SER A 246 17.76 7.86 7.73
CA SER A 246 19.23 7.99 7.58
C SER A 246 19.99 7.64 8.87
N VAL A 247 19.32 7.10 9.88
CA VAL A 247 19.91 6.73 11.17
C VAL A 247 20.16 5.21 11.16
N PRO A 248 21.38 4.77 11.42
CA PRO A 248 21.71 3.34 11.49
C PRO A 248 20.86 2.63 12.53
N TYR A 249 20.39 1.42 12.24
CA TYR A 249 19.60 0.59 13.16
C TYR A 249 20.37 0.25 14.45
N GLU A 250 21.69 0.18 14.39
CA GLU A 250 22.59 -0.07 15.52
C GLU A 250 22.30 0.81 16.76
N ASP A 251 21.82 2.05 16.53
CA ASP A 251 21.47 2.97 17.63
C ASP A 251 20.07 2.69 18.22
N HIS A 252 19.29 1.79 17.62
CA HIS A 252 17.89 1.54 17.99
C HIS A 252 17.60 0.09 18.42
N GLU A 253 18.54 -0.83 18.40
CA GLU A 253 18.34 -2.24 18.72
C GLU A 253 17.65 -2.46 20.08
N GLU A 254 18.07 -1.72 21.12
CA GLU A 254 17.46 -1.83 22.45
C GLU A 254 15.98 -1.44 22.44
N VAL A 255 15.63 -0.39 21.68
CA VAL A 255 14.25 0.10 21.53
C VAL A 255 13.41 -0.93 20.76
N PHE A 256 13.95 -1.50 19.68
CA PHE A 256 13.25 -2.52 18.89
C PHE A 256 13.00 -3.79 19.72
N TRP A 257 13.99 -4.23 20.47
CA TRP A 257 13.83 -5.37 21.37
C TRP A 257 12.79 -5.11 22.46
N GLU A 258 12.77 -3.92 23.05
CA GLU A 258 11.80 -3.52 24.07
C GLU A 258 10.37 -3.51 23.52
N ILE A 259 10.15 -2.92 22.34
CA ILE A 259 8.84 -2.87 21.67
C ILE A 259 8.35 -4.32 21.37
N ARG A 260 9.21 -5.15 20.75
CA ARG A 260 8.89 -6.54 20.45
C ARG A 260 8.54 -7.32 21.71
N SER A 261 9.41 -7.26 22.72
CA SER A 261 9.21 -8.01 23.98
C SER A 261 7.92 -7.61 24.68
N ARG A 262 7.55 -6.33 24.65
CA ARG A 262 6.28 -5.84 25.19
C ARG A 262 5.09 -6.41 24.43
N ASN A 263 5.09 -6.33 23.09
CA ASN A 263 4.01 -6.85 22.26
C ASN A 263 3.86 -8.37 22.38
N GLU A 264 4.96 -9.12 22.38
CA GLU A 264 4.99 -10.56 22.53
C GLU A 264 4.50 -10.98 23.93
N GLY A 265 5.06 -10.37 24.98
CA GLY A 265 4.67 -10.65 26.37
C GLY A 265 3.18 -10.39 26.62
N ASP A 266 2.64 -9.31 26.05
CA ASP A 266 1.21 -9.00 26.15
C ASP A 266 0.33 -10.05 25.43
N GLN A 267 0.73 -10.51 24.24
CA GLN A 267 0.02 -11.55 23.49
C GLN A 267 0.08 -12.93 24.18
N LEU A 268 1.19 -13.26 24.82
CA LEU A 268 1.33 -14.51 25.57
C LEU A 268 0.39 -14.57 26.79
N VAL A 269 0.14 -13.42 27.44
CA VAL A 269 -0.75 -13.32 28.60
C VAL A 269 -2.22 -13.23 28.20
N ASN A 270 -2.52 -12.41 27.20
CA ASN A 270 -3.87 -12.00 26.86
C ASN A 270 -4.42 -12.60 25.55
N GLY A 271 -3.58 -13.35 24.82
CA GLY A 271 -3.92 -13.94 23.52
C GLY A 271 -3.61 -13.03 22.33
N SER A 272 -3.57 -13.64 21.15
CA SER A 272 -3.32 -13.02 19.85
C SER A 272 -4.46 -13.31 18.88
N TRP A 273 -4.34 -12.81 17.64
CA TRP A 273 -5.29 -13.16 16.57
C TRP A 273 -5.26 -14.66 16.25
N GLN A 274 -6.44 -15.25 16.03
CA GLN A 274 -6.58 -16.69 15.74
C GLN A 274 -6.64 -17.00 14.25
N HIS A 275 -6.94 -16.00 13.43
CA HIS A 275 -7.27 -16.16 12.00
C HIS A 275 -6.50 -15.20 11.10
N LEU A 276 -5.30 -14.77 11.52
CA LEU A 276 -4.46 -13.92 10.68
C LEU A 276 -3.90 -14.77 9.53
N GLU A 277 -4.24 -14.40 8.30
CA GLU A 277 -3.90 -15.12 7.08
C GLU A 277 -2.77 -14.45 6.31
N GLU A 278 -2.74 -13.13 6.29
CA GLU A 278 -1.81 -12.36 5.47
C GLU A 278 -1.22 -11.17 6.23
N TYR A 279 0.09 -11.03 6.08
CA TYR A 279 0.83 -9.83 6.42
C TYR A 279 1.46 -9.23 5.15
N ARG A 280 1.35 -7.91 5.01
CA ARG A 280 2.03 -7.13 3.98
C ARG A 280 2.68 -5.91 4.62
N GLY A 281 4.00 -5.77 4.45
CA GLY A 281 4.74 -4.63 5.01
C GLY A 281 6.24 -4.89 5.11
N PRO A 282 7.00 -4.00 5.75
CA PRO A 282 8.42 -4.21 6.00
C PRO A 282 8.68 -5.35 6.98
N VAL A 283 9.90 -5.89 6.95
CA VAL A 283 10.32 -7.00 7.85
C VAL A 283 10.41 -6.52 9.29
N LEU A 284 11.04 -5.35 9.50
CA LEU A 284 11.21 -4.78 10.82
C LEU A 284 9.88 -4.61 11.56
N GLU A 285 8.85 -4.10 10.90
CA GLU A 285 7.54 -3.91 11.54
C GLU A 285 6.93 -5.24 11.96
N LEU A 286 7.04 -6.29 11.14
CA LEU A 286 6.56 -7.61 11.53
C LEU A 286 7.34 -8.16 12.72
N TYR A 287 8.65 -7.92 12.77
CA TYR A 287 9.49 -8.26 13.92
C TYR A 287 9.01 -7.54 15.18
N LEU A 288 8.75 -6.21 15.09
CA LEU A 288 8.29 -5.41 16.23
C LEU A 288 6.89 -5.79 16.71
N LEU A 289 6.02 -6.31 15.84
CA LEU A 289 4.71 -6.83 16.26
C LEU A 289 4.83 -8.02 17.21
N GLY A 290 5.94 -8.76 17.20
CA GLY A 290 6.16 -9.92 18.08
C GLY A 290 5.00 -10.91 18.02
N LEU A 291 4.46 -11.20 16.80
CA LEU A 291 3.27 -12.05 16.65
C LEU A 291 3.53 -13.46 17.18
N THR A 292 2.63 -13.94 18.04
CA THR A 292 2.66 -15.30 18.59
C THR A 292 1.76 -16.29 17.83
N CYS A 293 1.04 -15.81 16.82
CA CYS A 293 0.22 -16.63 15.93
C CYS A 293 0.91 -16.84 14.56
N PRO A 294 0.66 -17.98 13.87
CA PRO A 294 1.17 -18.19 12.54
C PRO A 294 0.53 -17.23 11.53
N VAL A 295 1.30 -16.85 10.51
CA VAL A 295 0.86 -16.02 9.39
C VAL A 295 1.22 -16.70 8.07
N PRO A 296 0.29 -17.43 7.44
CA PRO A 296 0.58 -18.27 6.27
C PRO A 296 1.12 -17.52 5.05
N HIS A 297 0.72 -16.28 4.84
CA HIS A 297 1.12 -15.49 3.68
C HIS A 297 1.89 -14.24 4.12
N LEU A 298 3.17 -14.19 3.78
CA LEU A 298 4.04 -13.04 4.04
C LEU A 298 4.40 -12.36 2.72
N TYR A 299 4.21 -11.05 2.67
CA TYR A 299 4.64 -10.22 1.56
C TYR A 299 5.45 -9.02 2.03
N PHE A 300 6.74 -9.01 1.70
CA PHE A 300 7.67 -7.92 1.97
C PHE A 300 7.93 -7.14 0.67
N PRO A 301 7.27 -5.98 0.47
CA PRO A 301 7.36 -5.23 -0.79
C PRO A 301 8.72 -4.57 -1.01
N ARG A 302 9.49 -4.41 0.04
CA ARG A 302 10.85 -3.86 0.01
C ARG A 302 11.61 -4.37 1.23
N ILE A 303 12.77 -4.95 0.98
CA ILE A 303 13.74 -5.38 1.99
C ILE A 303 15.07 -4.75 1.61
N ALA A 304 15.69 -4.01 2.52
CA ALA A 304 17.08 -3.59 2.44
C ALA A 304 17.98 -4.59 3.17
N ASP A 305 19.29 -4.54 2.93
CA ASP A 305 20.22 -5.50 3.55
C ASP A 305 20.12 -5.52 5.08
N GLN A 306 19.96 -4.35 5.68
CA GLN A 306 19.80 -4.20 7.14
C GLN A 306 18.50 -4.84 7.69
N ASP A 307 17.47 -5.04 6.86
CA ASP A 307 16.22 -5.67 7.29
C ASP A 307 16.36 -7.19 7.40
N LEU A 308 17.38 -7.78 6.76
CA LEU A 308 17.59 -9.23 6.72
C LEU A 308 17.90 -9.80 8.10
N GLU A 309 18.53 -9.04 9.00
CA GLU A 309 18.83 -9.47 10.36
C GLU A 309 17.59 -9.87 11.19
N PHE A 310 16.42 -9.26 10.88
CA PHE A 310 15.16 -9.56 11.58
C PHE A 310 14.38 -10.74 10.95
N LEU A 311 14.74 -11.13 9.72
CA LEU A 311 14.00 -12.13 8.95
C LEU A 311 14.01 -13.53 9.59
N PRO A 312 15.12 -14.00 10.21
CA PRO A 312 15.16 -15.30 10.91
C PRO A 312 14.07 -15.44 11.96
N ASP A 313 13.94 -14.44 12.84
CA ASP A 313 12.95 -14.46 13.91
C ASP A 313 11.53 -14.36 13.40
N VAL A 314 11.34 -13.56 12.33
CA VAL A 314 10.05 -13.40 11.68
C VAL A 314 9.55 -14.71 11.07
N VAL A 315 10.39 -15.44 10.33
CA VAL A 315 9.96 -16.70 9.70
C VAL A 315 9.72 -17.81 10.74
N ASP A 316 10.51 -17.84 11.82
CA ASP A 316 10.33 -18.83 12.89
C ASP A 316 9.02 -18.60 13.66
N SER A 317 8.62 -17.35 13.88
CA SER A 317 7.36 -16.99 14.53
C SER A 317 6.17 -17.19 13.62
N ALA A 318 6.22 -16.65 12.39
CA ALA A 318 5.10 -16.63 11.46
C ALA A 318 4.85 -17.99 10.76
N ARG A 319 5.87 -18.81 10.54
CA ARG A 319 5.77 -20.13 9.87
C ARG A 319 5.06 -20.08 8.53
N PRO A 320 5.57 -19.30 7.56
CA PRO A 320 4.86 -19.02 6.32
C PRO A 320 4.68 -20.26 5.43
N VAL A 321 3.56 -20.32 4.74
CA VAL A 321 3.28 -21.24 3.64
C VAL A 321 3.65 -20.59 2.30
N GLU A 322 3.47 -19.28 2.21
CA GLU A 322 3.88 -18.45 1.08
C GLU A 322 4.72 -17.29 1.57
N LEU A 323 5.90 -17.10 0.95
CA LEU A 323 6.82 -16.00 1.22
C LEU A 323 7.13 -15.27 -0.08
N ARG A 324 6.79 -13.97 -0.12
CA ARG A 324 7.10 -13.07 -1.24
C ARG A 324 7.99 -11.95 -0.75
N MET A 325 9.12 -11.77 -1.40
CA MET A 325 10.12 -10.77 -1.02
C MET A 325 10.62 -10.00 -2.22
N ASN A 326 10.66 -8.67 -2.09
CA ASN A 326 11.39 -7.80 -3.02
C ASN A 326 12.61 -7.27 -2.26
N ILE A 327 13.79 -7.73 -2.64
CA ILE A 327 15.04 -7.45 -1.94
C ILE A 327 15.88 -6.51 -2.82
N ARG A 328 16.49 -5.52 -2.22
CA ARG A 328 17.47 -4.65 -2.86
C ARG A 328 18.83 -4.93 -2.24
N GLY A 329 19.72 -5.57 -2.97
CA GLY A 329 21.03 -5.98 -2.50
C GLY A 329 21.43 -7.34 -3.07
N ASP A 330 22.45 -7.95 -2.49
CA ASP A 330 22.83 -9.35 -2.74
C ASP A 330 22.59 -10.19 -1.46
N PRO A 331 21.43 -10.82 -1.30
CA PRO A 331 21.06 -11.52 -0.07
C PRO A 331 21.58 -12.96 -0.02
N PHE A 332 22.51 -13.38 -0.92
CA PHE A 332 22.83 -14.77 -1.15
C PHE A 332 24.21 -15.21 -0.61
N GLY A 333 24.79 -14.45 0.28
CA GLY A 333 26.04 -14.83 0.94
C GLY A 333 25.90 -16.00 1.93
N ASP A 334 26.94 -16.22 2.74
CA ASP A 334 27.07 -17.38 3.62
C ASP A 334 26.85 -17.06 5.10
N THR A 335 26.46 -15.83 5.47
CA THR A 335 26.23 -15.46 6.87
C THR A 335 24.91 -15.99 7.40
N GLU A 336 24.75 -16.02 8.73
CA GLU A 336 23.55 -16.59 9.38
C GLU A 336 22.28 -15.77 9.12
N ASP A 337 22.44 -14.50 8.79
CA ASP A 337 21.33 -13.57 8.55
C ASP A 337 20.95 -13.49 7.07
N GLU A 338 21.75 -14.11 6.18
CA GLU A 338 21.46 -14.08 4.76
C GLU A 338 20.41 -15.12 4.34
N LEU A 339 19.76 -14.85 3.21
CA LEU A 339 18.59 -15.60 2.76
C LEU A 339 18.80 -17.14 2.72
N PRO A 340 19.95 -17.69 2.25
CA PRO A 340 20.15 -19.13 2.25
C PRO A 340 20.11 -19.76 3.66
N ALA A 341 20.61 -19.06 4.67
CA ALA A 341 20.56 -19.51 6.05
C ALA A 341 19.13 -19.39 6.63
N VAL A 342 18.46 -18.28 6.36
CA VAL A 342 17.07 -18.06 6.78
C VAL A 342 16.14 -19.15 6.23
N LEU A 343 16.27 -19.53 4.95
CA LEU A 343 15.44 -20.57 4.34
C LEU A 343 15.65 -21.97 4.96
N ARG A 344 16.77 -22.21 5.62
CA ARG A 344 17.03 -23.46 6.37
C ARG A 344 16.44 -23.48 7.79
N ARG A 345 15.87 -22.35 8.24
CA ARG A 345 15.26 -22.25 9.58
C ARG A 345 14.02 -23.16 9.71
N PRO A 346 13.72 -23.67 10.91
CA PRO A 346 12.56 -24.53 11.15
C PRO A 346 11.24 -23.90 10.74
N GLY A 347 11.10 -22.55 10.87
CA GLY A 347 9.91 -21.80 10.46
C GLY A 347 9.59 -21.93 8.98
N CYS A 348 10.60 -22.10 8.13
CA CYS A 348 10.43 -22.26 6.69
C CYS A 348 10.02 -23.69 6.26
N SER A 349 9.97 -24.68 7.16
CA SER A 349 9.58 -26.06 6.81
C SER A 349 8.17 -26.21 6.25
N PHE A 350 7.31 -25.24 6.51
CA PHE A 350 5.93 -25.17 5.99
C PHE A 350 5.82 -24.51 4.62
N LEU A 351 6.92 -23.94 4.12
CA LEU A 351 6.91 -23.15 2.89
C LEU A 351 6.57 -24.04 1.69
N ARG A 352 5.62 -23.58 0.87
CA ARG A 352 5.16 -24.22 -0.38
C ARG A 352 5.35 -23.31 -1.59
N LYS A 353 5.39 -22.02 -1.35
CA LYS A 353 5.56 -21.03 -2.40
C LYS A 353 6.57 -19.97 -1.98
N LEU A 354 7.61 -19.81 -2.79
CA LEU A 354 8.65 -18.79 -2.62
C LEU A 354 8.71 -17.91 -3.85
N VAL A 355 8.54 -16.61 -3.66
CA VAL A 355 8.67 -15.59 -4.72
C VAL A 355 9.74 -14.60 -4.30
N LEU A 356 10.83 -14.59 -5.02
CA LEU A 356 11.98 -13.72 -4.80
C LEU A 356 12.12 -12.75 -5.98
N ARG A 357 12.13 -11.49 -5.69
CA ARG A 357 12.52 -10.46 -6.63
C ARG A 357 13.72 -9.72 -6.06
N VAL A 358 14.84 -9.83 -6.75
CA VAL A 358 16.11 -9.25 -6.31
C VAL A 358 16.54 -8.19 -7.29
N GLU A 359 16.68 -6.97 -6.78
CA GLU A 359 17.21 -5.83 -7.49
C GLU A 359 18.65 -5.60 -7.03
N ILE A 360 19.61 -5.86 -7.89
CA ILE A 360 21.03 -5.81 -7.56
C ILE A 360 21.59 -4.43 -7.96
N PRO A 361 21.99 -3.61 -6.99
CA PRO A 361 22.58 -2.30 -7.25
C PRO A 361 23.99 -2.44 -7.82
N PRO A 362 24.44 -1.50 -8.66
CA PRO A 362 25.77 -1.54 -9.30
C PRO A 362 26.93 -1.39 -8.32
N GLU A 363 26.70 -0.88 -7.11
CA GLU A 363 27.69 -0.83 -6.04
C GLU A 363 28.17 -2.21 -5.56
N TYR A 364 27.40 -3.27 -5.85
CA TYR A 364 27.78 -4.67 -5.62
C TYR A 364 28.64 -5.21 -6.78
N GLU A 365 29.80 -4.54 -7.01
CA GLU A 365 30.69 -4.84 -8.14
C GLU A 365 31.29 -6.25 -8.10
N GLU A 366 31.41 -6.83 -6.91
CA GLU A 366 32.00 -8.16 -6.71
C GLU A 366 31.00 -9.30 -6.77
N SER A 367 29.68 -9.00 -6.88
CA SER A 367 28.64 -10.03 -6.91
C SER A 367 28.69 -10.85 -8.20
N ASP A 368 29.01 -12.12 -8.07
CA ASP A 368 28.87 -13.13 -9.12
C ASP A 368 27.55 -13.87 -8.95
N ILE A 369 26.64 -13.60 -9.88
CA ILE A 369 25.26 -14.16 -9.83
C ILE A 369 25.28 -15.69 -9.85
N GLN A 370 26.23 -16.31 -10.52
CA GLN A 370 26.35 -17.78 -10.54
C GLN A 370 26.68 -18.32 -9.15
N ILE A 371 27.63 -17.69 -8.44
CA ILE A 371 28.01 -18.06 -7.07
C ILE A 371 26.82 -17.83 -6.13
N SER A 372 26.18 -16.67 -6.21
CA SER A 372 24.98 -16.33 -5.41
C SER A 372 23.87 -17.38 -5.58
N MET A 373 23.62 -17.80 -6.81
CA MET A 373 22.59 -18.81 -7.10
C MET A 373 23.01 -20.22 -6.67
N ASP A 374 24.29 -20.55 -6.72
CA ASP A 374 24.84 -21.80 -6.22
C ASP A 374 24.75 -21.91 -4.68
N ASN A 375 24.86 -20.77 -3.97
CA ASN A 375 24.63 -20.70 -2.52
C ASN A 375 23.14 -20.89 -2.14
N LEU A 376 22.22 -20.37 -2.95
CA LEU A 376 20.78 -20.50 -2.70
C LEU A 376 20.27 -21.95 -2.90
N LEU A 377 20.77 -22.66 -3.89
CA LEU A 377 20.25 -23.96 -4.31
C LEU A 377 20.16 -25.01 -3.18
N PRO A 378 21.18 -25.22 -2.32
CA PRO A 378 21.09 -26.18 -1.21
C PRO A 378 19.97 -25.86 -0.21
N SER A 379 19.65 -24.58 -0.03
CA SER A 379 18.57 -24.17 0.87
C SER A 379 17.20 -24.48 0.29
N LEU A 380 17.03 -24.36 -1.02
CA LEU A 380 15.81 -24.77 -1.71
C LEU A 380 15.57 -26.29 -1.62
N GLN A 381 16.64 -27.09 -1.65
CA GLN A 381 16.55 -28.55 -1.50
C GLN A 381 16.00 -28.99 -0.13
N SER A 382 16.19 -28.17 0.89
CA SER A 382 15.68 -28.47 2.25
C SER A 382 14.19 -28.20 2.42
N LEU A 383 13.55 -27.53 1.44
CA LEU A 383 12.15 -27.14 1.44
C LEU A 383 11.33 -28.09 0.56
N ALA A 384 10.03 -28.15 0.79
CA ALA A 384 9.10 -28.92 -0.05
C ALA A 384 8.25 -27.93 -0.88
N LEU A 385 8.90 -27.18 -1.76
CA LEU A 385 8.26 -26.14 -2.54
C LEU A 385 7.40 -26.74 -3.66
N HIS A 386 6.24 -26.15 -3.86
CA HIS A 386 5.39 -26.41 -5.02
C HIS A 386 5.60 -25.37 -6.12
N HIS A 387 5.94 -24.14 -5.72
CA HIS A 387 6.12 -23.03 -6.63
C HIS A 387 7.35 -22.21 -6.20
N PHE A 388 8.23 -21.97 -7.16
CA PHE A 388 9.38 -21.12 -7.00
C PHE A 388 9.42 -20.08 -8.13
N GLU A 389 9.51 -18.82 -7.75
CA GLU A 389 9.67 -17.70 -8.68
C GLU A 389 10.89 -16.87 -8.26
N LEU A 390 11.80 -16.68 -9.17
CA LEU A 390 12.98 -15.84 -9.02
C LEU A 390 13.03 -14.79 -10.11
N THR A 391 13.12 -13.52 -9.73
CA THR A 391 13.37 -12.42 -10.65
C THR A 391 14.65 -11.72 -10.24
N LEU A 392 15.65 -11.69 -11.11
CA LEU A 392 16.92 -10.99 -10.94
C LEU A 392 16.94 -9.79 -11.87
N GLU A 393 17.10 -8.59 -11.34
CA GLU A 393 17.11 -7.35 -12.12
C GLU A 393 18.26 -6.43 -11.70
N PRO A 394 18.99 -5.81 -12.65
CA PRO A 394 19.91 -4.75 -12.30
C PRO A 394 19.14 -3.50 -11.89
N ASN A 395 19.67 -2.74 -10.95
CA ASN A 395 19.05 -1.49 -10.52
C ASN A 395 18.98 -0.49 -11.68
N ARG A 396 17.77 -0.06 -12.02
CA ARG A 396 17.50 0.79 -13.19
C ARG A 396 17.77 2.27 -12.96
N PHE A 397 17.81 2.72 -11.71
CA PHE A 397 17.86 4.15 -11.41
C PHE A 397 19.20 4.80 -11.70
N LEU A 398 20.28 4.03 -11.73
CA LEU A 398 21.64 4.56 -11.88
C LEU A 398 22.15 4.64 -13.34
N ASN A 399 21.50 3.94 -14.28
CA ASN A 399 21.83 4.05 -15.70
C ASN A 399 20.56 4.33 -16.52
N PRO A 400 20.08 5.59 -16.55
CA PRO A 400 18.99 5.94 -17.45
C PRO A 400 19.49 5.66 -18.89
N THR A 401 18.94 4.61 -19.53
CA THR A 401 19.12 4.47 -20.97
C THR A 401 18.76 5.78 -21.63
N PRO A 402 19.61 6.31 -22.51
CA PRO A 402 19.26 7.51 -23.24
C PRO A 402 17.90 7.26 -23.91
N ARG A 403 16.88 8.05 -23.56
CA ARG A 403 15.53 7.91 -24.11
C ARG A 403 15.68 7.86 -25.63
N ARG A 404 15.38 6.72 -26.26
CA ARG A 404 15.33 6.62 -27.71
C ARG A 404 14.44 7.74 -28.23
N GLY A 405 15.03 8.65 -29.01
CA GLY A 405 14.28 9.76 -29.62
C GLY A 405 14.38 11.10 -28.90
N ARG A 406 15.21 11.28 -27.85
CA ARG A 406 15.50 12.64 -27.37
C ARG A 406 16.22 13.40 -28.49
N PRO A 407 15.66 14.50 -29.02
CA PRO A 407 16.37 15.29 -30.02
C PRO A 407 17.69 15.78 -29.40
N ARG A 408 18.80 15.64 -30.13
CA ARG A 408 20.09 16.20 -29.71
C ARG A 408 19.95 17.67 -29.50
N LEU A 409 20.33 18.15 -28.33
CA LEU A 409 20.35 19.57 -28.06
C LEU A 409 21.43 20.23 -28.92
N THR A 410 21.12 21.33 -29.55
CA THR A 410 22.09 22.20 -30.21
C THR A 410 22.74 23.05 -29.12
N LEU A 411 24.06 22.93 -28.98
CA LEU A 411 24.84 23.70 -28.02
C LEU A 411 24.83 25.21 -28.43
N PRO A 412 25.15 26.12 -27.51
CA PRO A 412 25.16 27.56 -27.81
C PRO A 412 26.09 27.98 -28.95
N ASP A 413 27.10 27.17 -29.26
CA ASP A 413 28.04 27.36 -30.37
C ASP A 413 27.52 26.82 -31.72
N GLY A 414 26.31 26.30 -31.76
CA GLY A 414 25.69 25.72 -32.94
C GLY A 414 26.10 24.27 -33.25
N SER A 415 26.96 23.66 -32.44
CA SER A 415 27.30 22.24 -32.55
C SER A 415 26.17 21.35 -31.98
N LEU A 416 26.05 20.15 -32.52
CA LEU A 416 25.16 19.14 -31.91
C LEU A 416 25.88 18.49 -30.72
N GLU A 417 25.12 18.30 -29.64
CA GLU A 417 25.56 17.51 -28.49
C GLU A 417 26.21 16.20 -28.98
N PRO A 418 27.42 15.84 -28.53
CA PRO A 418 28.05 14.59 -28.97
C PRO A 418 27.14 13.40 -28.68
N PRO A 419 27.20 12.33 -29.50
CA PRO A 419 26.42 11.15 -29.22
C PRO A 419 26.79 10.63 -27.82
N ILE A 420 25.78 10.45 -26.97
CA ILE A 420 25.97 9.87 -25.64
C ILE A 420 26.50 8.43 -25.86
N THR A 421 27.79 8.25 -25.64
CA THR A 421 28.38 6.91 -25.65
C THR A 421 27.81 6.17 -24.43
N PRO A 422 27.16 5.01 -24.59
CA PRO A 422 26.69 4.26 -23.45
C PRO A 422 27.87 3.97 -22.51
N ALA A 423 27.67 4.21 -21.20
CA ALA A 423 28.66 3.80 -20.21
C ALA A 423 28.94 2.30 -20.32
N PRO A 424 30.15 1.80 -19.99
CA PRO A 424 30.40 0.36 -19.94
C PRO A 424 29.41 -0.31 -19.00
N LEU A 425 29.15 -1.60 -19.22
CA LEU A 425 28.31 -2.39 -18.30
C LEU A 425 29.09 -2.58 -16.99
N PHE A 426 28.34 -2.59 -15.88
CA PHE A 426 28.90 -2.98 -14.59
C PHE A 426 29.18 -4.49 -14.54
N PRO A 427 30.11 -4.96 -13.69
CA PRO A 427 30.39 -6.40 -13.56
C PRO A 427 29.13 -7.24 -13.28
N VAL A 428 28.24 -6.80 -12.43
CA VAL A 428 26.97 -7.47 -12.15
C VAL A 428 26.05 -7.57 -13.38
N GLU A 429 26.08 -6.56 -14.28
CA GLU A 429 25.30 -6.62 -15.51
C GLU A 429 25.86 -7.67 -16.47
N HIS A 430 27.19 -7.84 -16.51
CA HIS A 430 27.84 -8.91 -17.26
C HIS A 430 27.50 -10.28 -16.68
N SER A 431 27.59 -10.45 -15.36
CA SER A 431 27.23 -11.70 -14.69
C SER A 431 25.77 -12.09 -14.94
N LEU A 432 24.84 -11.12 -14.90
CA LEU A 432 23.45 -11.34 -15.26
C LEU A 432 23.27 -11.72 -16.74
N GLU A 433 24.08 -11.18 -17.66
CA GLU A 433 24.00 -11.51 -19.09
C GLU A 433 24.48 -12.94 -19.36
N GLU A 434 25.52 -13.37 -18.66
CA GLU A 434 26.12 -14.72 -18.78
C GLU A 434 25.28 -15.78 -18.07
N PHE A 435 24.51 -15.43 -17.04
CA PHE A 435 23.70 -16.37 -16.27
C PHE A 435 22.65 -17.08 -17.14
N ASN A 436 22.57 -18.41 -17.01
CA ASN A 436 21.63 -19.24 -17.78
C ASN A 436 20.37 -19.58 -16.96
N PRO A 437 19.24 -18.86 -17.17
CA PRO A 437 18.03 -19.09 -16.38
C PRO A 437 17.41 -20.48 -16.61
N LEU A 438 17.59 -21.08 -17.80
CA LEU A 438 17.06 -22.43 -18.09
C LEU A 438 17.80 -23.50 -17.30
N GLU A 439 19.12 -23.45 -17.29
CA GLU A 439 19.94 -24.39 -16.55
C GLU A 439 19.68 -24.29 -15.05
N TYR A 440 19.59 -23.08 -14.52
CA TYR A 440 19.28 -22.87 -13.11
C TYR A 440 17.87 -23.37 -12.75
N ALA A 441 16.86 -23.05 -13.55
CA ALA A 441 15.51 -23.54 -13.33
C ALA A 441 15.44 -25.08 -13.36
N GLN A 442 16.20 -25.74 -14.23
CA GLN A 442 16.31 -27.20 -14.28
C GLN A 442 16.92 -27.76 -12.99
N ARG A 443 18.03 -27.18 -12.53
CA ARG A 443 18.68 -27.58 -11.26
C ARG A 443 17.75 -27.44 -10.06
N VAL A 444 16.99 -26.35 -9.98
CA VAL A 444 15.96 -26.14 -8.93
C VAL A 444 14.87 -27.21 -9.02
N PHE A 445 14.41 -27.50 -10.24
CA PHE A 445 13.33 -28.46 -10.48
C PHE A 445 13.72 -29.90 -10.18
N GLU A 446 15.00 -30.26 -10.45
CA GLU A 446 15.58 -31.57 -10.13
C GLU A 446 15.85 -31.72 -8.64
N ALA A 447 16.15 -30.60 -7.97
CA ALA A 447 16.49 -30.55 -6.55
C ALA A 447 15.30 -30.86 -5.61
N ASP A 448 14.08 -30.51 -6.04
CA ASP A 448 12.86 -30.71 -5.25
C ASP A 448 11.81 -31.54 -6.00
N PRO A 449 11.55 -32.80 -5.57
CA PRO A 449 10.58 -33.67 -6.22
C PRO A 449 9.12 -33.16 -6.09
N PHE A 450 8.83 -32.26 -5.18
CA PHE A 450 7.50 -31.66 -4.97
C PHE A 450 7.25 -30.44 -5.86
N MET A 451 8.30 -29.93 -6.52
CA MET A 451 8.22 -28.75 -7.39
C MET A 451 7.22 -28.98 -8.52
N LYS A 452 6.23 -28.11 -8.63
CA LYS A 452 5.24 -28.11 -9.72
C LYS A 452 5.56 -27.06 -10.77
N GLU A 453 6.10 -25.95 -10.32
CA GLU A 453 6.41 -24.81 -11.18
C GLU A 453 7.67 -24.08 -10.68
N ALA A 454 8.58 -23.82 -11.61
CA ALA A 454 9.74 -22.95 -11.40
C ALA A 454 9.78 -21.88 -12.48
N LEU A 455 9.75 -20.62 -12.08
CA LEU A 455 9.83 -19.44 -12.94
C LEU A 455 11.12 -18.69 -12.62
N VAL A 456 11.98 -18.52 -13.60
CA VAL A 456 13.21 -17.73 -13.46
C VAL A 456 13.21 -16.62 -14.52
N VAL A 457 13.27 -15.39 -14.04
CA VAL A 457 13.28 -14.17 -14.86
C VAL A 457 14.58 -13.43 -14.62
N VAL A 458 15.30 -13.14 -15.67
CA VAL A 458 16.57 -12.40 -15.60
C VAL A 458 16.49 -11.15 -16.45
N GLY A 459 16.64 -10.01 -15.81
CA GLY A 459 16.75 -8.72 -16.48
C GLY A 459 18.06 -8.61 -17.24
N GLY A 460 17.98 -8.22 -18.50
CA GLY A 460 19.17 -7.90 -19.28
C GLY A 460 19.79 -6.57 -18.89
N PRO A 461 21.00 -6.28 -19.40
CA PRO A 461 21.68 -5.03 -19.16
C PRO A 461 20.77 -3.84 -19.47
N ARG A 462 20.78 -2.84 -18.59
CA ARG A 462 19.98 -1.62 -18.72
C ARG A 462 18.49 -1.87 -18.90
N ALA A 463 17.99 -3.03 -18.41
CA ALA A 463 16.60 -3.43 -18.48
C ALA A 463 15.97 -3.39 -19.89
N ALA A 464 16.76 -3.60 -20.93
CA ALA A 464 16.29 -3.57 -22.31
C ALA A 464 15.39 -4.77 -22.67
N ALA A 465 15.63 -5.90 -22.03
CA ALA A 465 14.88 -7.14 -22.24
C ALA A 465 14.93 -8.00 -20.97
N ARG A 466 13.99 -8.93 -20.85
CA ARG A 466 13.98 -9.97 -19.82
C ARG A 466 14.03 -11.34 -20.48
N ARG A 467 14.85 -12.23 -19.95
CA ARG A 467 14.84 -13.64 -20.30
C ARG A 467 13.96 -14.36 -19.28
N VAL A 468 12.93 -15.01 -19.76
CA VAL A 468 11.92 -15.69 -18.94
C VAL A 468 12.00 -17.18 -19.21
N THR A 469 12.22 -17.98 -18.19
CA THR A 469 12.19 -19.42 -18.24
C THR A 469 11.18 -19.95 -17.25
N ARG A 470 10.26 -20.76 -17.72
CA ARG A 470 9.24 -21.40 -16.90
C ARG A 470 9.28 -22.91 -17.13
N LEU A 471 9.38 -23.66 -16.06
CA LEU A 471 9.26 -25.10 -16.03
C LEU A 471 8.01 -25.49 -15.27
N GLU A 472 7.20 -26.38 -15.83
CA GLU A 472 5.99 -26.91 -15.23
C GLU A 472 5.99 -28.43 -15.29
N ARG A 473 5.55 -29.09 -14.22
CA ARG A 473 5.29 -30.52 -14.21
C ARG A 473 3.89 -30.77 -14.73
N GLY A 474 3.78 -31.32 -15.97
CA GLY A 474 2.51 -31.67 -16.59
C GLY A 474 1.84 -32.90 -15.97
N GLU A 475 0.56 -33.09 -16.27
CA GLU A 475 -0.16 -34.31 -15.95
C GLU A 475 0.51 -35.48 -16.68
N GLY A 476 1.21 -36.37 -15.96
CA GLY A 476 1.93 -37.52 -16.52
C GLY A 476 3.47 -37.42 -16.44
N GLU A 477 4.02 -36.59 -15.55
CA GLU A 477 5.46 -36.42 -15.25
C GLU A 477 6.31 -35.75 -16.35
N ALA A 478 5.74 -35.36 -17.47
CA ALA A 478 6.48 -34.62 -18.49
C ALA A 478 6.71 -33.17 -18.07
N THR A 479 7.97 -32.73 -18.01
CA THR A 479 8.33 -31.34 -17.75
C THR A 479 8.17 -30.52 -19.03
N VAL A 480 7.36 -29.48 -18.98
CA VAL A 480 7.19 -28.52 -20.09
C VAL A 480 8.07 -27.31 -19.81
N ALA A 481 9.00 -27.01 -20.72
CA ALA A 481 9.85 -25.84 -20.65
C ALA A 481 9.36 -24.76 -21.62
N THR A 482 9.10 -23.57 -21.12
CA THR A 482 8.84 -22.38 -21.94
C THR A 482 10.00 -21.40 -21.72
N ASN A 483 10.66 -21.02 -22.80
CA ASN A 483 11.74 -20.04 -22.76
C ASN A 483 11.50 -18.97 -23.82
N HIS A 484 11.47 -17.70 -23.41
CA HIS A 484 11.26 -16.58 -24.31
C HIS A 484 11.94 -15.31 -23.80
N THR A 485 12.10 -14.34 -24.69
CA THR A 485 12.63 -13.02 -24.33
C THR A 485 11.51 -11.99 -24.47
N GLU A 486 11.23 -11.27 -23.38
CA GLU A 486 10.30 -10.16 -23.37
C GLU A 486 11.05 -8.85 -23.59
N ILE A 487 10.64 -8.11 -24.61
CA ILE A 487 11.14 -6.74 -24.83
C ILE A 487 10.28 -5.83 -23.95
N MET A 488 10.91 -5.15 -23.01
CA MET A 488 10.23 -4.23 -22.12
C MET A 488 9.91 -2.93 -22.87
N ASP A 489 8.66 -2.75 -23.29
CA ASP A 489 8.15 -1.42 -23.57
C ASP A 489 8.12 -0.64 -22.26
N TYR A 490 8.76 0.53 -22.27
CA TYR A 490 8.92 1.39 -21.11
C TYR A 490 7.55 1.83 -20.59
N ALA A 491 6.91 1.02 -19.77
CA ALA A 491 5.83 1.46 -18.90
C ALA A 491 6.45 1.83 -17.55
N PRO A 492 6.30 3.08 -17.08
CA PRO A 492 6.69 3.41 -15.71
C PRO A 492 5.90 2.50 -14.78
N TRP A 493 6.59 1.89 -13.82
CA TRP A 493 5.99 1.09 -12.77
C TRP A 493 4.83 1.85 -12.18
N ALA A 494 3.61 1.42 -12.47
CA ALA A 494 2.47 1.77 -11.66
C ALA A 494 2.70 1.05 -10.33
N SER A 495 2.88 1.82 -9.29
CA SER A 495 2.81 1.34 -7.92
C SER A 495 1.42 0.69 -7.73
N ASP A 496 1.38 -0.64 -7.69
CA ASP A 496 0.21 -1.39 -7.19
C ASP A 496 0.22 -1.42 -5.67
#